data_a075541b37e11a9089d505cbd222e6b7
#
_entry.id   a075541b37e11a9089d505cbd222e6b7
#
_cell.length_a   1.000
_cell.length_b   1.000
_cell.length_c   1.000
_cell.angle_alpha   90.00
_cell.angle_beta   90.00
_cell.angle_gamma   90.00
#
_symmetry.space_group_name_H-M   'P 1'
#
loop_
_entity.id
_entity.type
_entity.pdbx_description
1 polymer ?
#
loop_
_entity_poly.entity_id
_entity_poly.type
_entity_poly.pdbx_seq_one_letter_code
_entity_poly.pdbx_strand_id
1 'polypeptide(L)'
;MAKLIKEDGATGRLHIDTPMMGESLVSKEFLKQTEAKEYFRMHPDINVLKIGGQSIMDRGAKALLPILDVLIEAKDKHKILLMTGGGTRARHVYNIGVDLGMPTGVLSKLGDKVSWQNAEMLAVLLSKHGGVKIGHGDNLEQLTMFCKLGYLPITYGIPPYGFFEHPAEHGSIPPHRTDCGAFLLAENIGA
;
A
#
# COMPACT_ATOMS: atom_id res chain seq x y z
N MET A 1 -30.85 -32.60 0.47
CA MET A 1 -30.49 -31.21 0.12
C MET A 1 -30.77 -30.32 1.33
N ALA A 2 -29.76 -29.82 1.97
CA ALA A 2 -29.93 -28.82 3.03
C ALA A 2 -30.58 -27.57 2.42
N LYS A 3 -31.62 -27.03 3.04
CA LYS A 3 -32.22 -25.77 2.60
C LYS A 3 -31.16 -24.66 2.75
N LEU A 4 -30.63 -24.21 1.62
CA LEU A 4 -29.67 -23.10 1.55
C LEU A 4 -30.25 -21.74 1.99
N ILE A 5 -31.58 -21.68 2.12
CA ILE A 5 -32.31 -20.44 2.46
C ILE A 5 -33.23 -20.74 3.64
N LYS A 6 -33.09 -19.96 4.69
CA LYS A 6 -33.98 -19.97 5.85
C LYS A 6 -34.78 -18.66 5.89
N GLU A 7 -36.02 -18.75 6.29
CA GLU A 7 -36.87 -17.59 6.58
C GLU A 7 -36.73 -17.24 8.07
N ASP A 8 -36.40 -16.00 8.35
CA ASP A 8 -36.45 -15.48 9.71
C ASP A 8 -37.91 -15.24 10.07
N GLY A 9 -38.45 -16.09 10.96
CA GLY A 9 -39.86 -16.02 11.38
C GLY A 9 -40.27 -14.70 12.04
N ALA A 10 -39.33 -13.87 12.50
CA ALA A 10 -39.60 -12.59 13.13
C ALA A 10 -39.71 -11.42 12.13
N THR A 11 -38.96 -11.46 11.05
CA THR A 11 -38.85 -10.35 10.09
C THR A 11 -39.31 -10.71 8.67
N GLY A 12 -39.59 -12.00 8.40
CA GLY A 12 -39.87 -12.50 7.06
C GLY A 12 -38.72 -12.39 6.06
N ARG A 13 -37.53 -12.15 6.54
CA ARG A 13 -36.33 -12.06 5.69
C ARG A 13 -35.82 -13.44 5.33
N LEU A 14 -35.36 -13.58 4.10
CA LEU A 14 -34.72 -14.79 3.63
C LEU A 14 -33.21 -14.68 3.88
N HIS A 15 -32.64 -15.67 4.55
CA HIS A 15 -31.24 -15.77 4.84
C HIS A 15 -30.62 -17.00 4.19
N ILE A 16 -29.40 -16.87 3.68
CA ILE A 16 -28.61 -18.02 3.23
C ILE A 16 -28.08 -18.72 4.48
N ASP A 17 -28.31 -20.04 4.58
CA ASP A 17 -27.82 -20.84 5.70
C ASP A 17 -26.30 -21.05 5.62
N THR A 18 -25.58 -20.09 6.15
CA THR A 18 -24.10 -20.09 6.22
C THR A 18 -23.65 -19.71 7.62
N PRO A 19 -22.40 -20.04 8.01
CA PRO A 19 -21.82 -19.53 9.25
C PRO A 19 -21.81 -18.00 9.35
N MET A 20 -21.95 -17.31 8.20
CA MET A 20 -22.00 -15.85 8.10
C MET A 20 -23.41 -15.26 8.30
N MET A 21 -24.39 -16.07 8.67
CA MET A 21 -25.77 -15.66 8.89
C MET A 21 -25.98 -14.77 10.12
N GLY A 22 -25.03 -14.79 11.06
CA GLY A 22 -25.02 -13.82 12.14
C GLY A 22 -24.67 -12.44 11.58
N GLU A 23 -25.64 -11.55 11.52
CA GLU A 23 -25.51 -10.19 10.99
C GLU A 23 -24.56 -9.30 11.80
N SER A 24 -23.99 -9.80 12.84
CA SER A 24 -23.19 -9.02 13.76
C SER A 24 -21.70 -9.31 13.59
N LEU A 25 -20.95 -8.28 13.17
CA LEU A 25 -19.50 -8.24 13.32
C LEU A 25 -19.03 -8.41 14.77
N VAL A 26 -19.99 -8.49 15.73
CA VAL A 26 -19.77 -8.73 17.15
C VAL A 26 -19.81 -10.22 17.49
N SER A 27 -20.17 -11.10 16.55
CA SER A 27 -20.10 -12.54 16.79
C SER A 27 -18.65 -12.95 17.01
N LYS A 28 -18.35 -13.39 18.23
CA LYS A 28 -17.00 -13.86 18.61
C LYS A 28 -16.51 -15.02 17.74
N GLU A 29 -17.41 -15.74 17.11
CA GLU A 29 -17.06 -16.84 16.20
C GLU A 29 -16.48 -16.34 14.88
N PHE A 30 -16.95 -15.20 14.35
CA PHE A 30 -16.38 -14.57 13.18
C PHE A 30 -15.04 -13.89 13.44
N LEU A 31 -14.79 -13.49 14.70
CA LEU A 31 -13.55 -12.86 15.11
C LEU A 31 -12.45 -13.86 15.48
N LYS A 32 -12.77 -15.16 15.50
CA LYS A 32 -11.75 -16.19 15.68
C LYS A 32 -10.80 -16.16 14.50
N GLN A 33 -9.51 -16.11 14.80
CA GLN A 33 -8.49 -16.30 13.78
C GLN A 33 -8.67 -17.68 13.14
N THR A 34 -8.47 -17.74 11.84
CA THR A 34 -8.43 -19.02 11.14
C THR A 34 -7.30 -19.90 11.69
N GLU A 35 -7.56 -21.18 11.83
CA GLU A 35 -6.54 -22.19 12.15
C GLU A 35 -5.78 -22.67 10.91
N ALA A 36 -5.93 -21.99 9.79
CA ALA A 36 -5.21 -22.33 8.57
C ALA A 36 -3.70 -22.31 8.82
N LYS A 37 -3.06 -23.43 8.53
CA LYS A 37 -1.61 -23.61 8.74
C LYS A 37 -0.78 -23.00 7.62
N GLU A 38 -1.38 -22.77 6.45
CA GLU A 38 -0.73 -22.23 5.28
C GLU A 38 -1.51 -21.04 4.76
N TYR A 39 -0.78 -19.96 4.48
CA TYR A 39 -1.34 -18.76 3.86
C TYR A 39 -1.05 -18.80 2.36
N PHE A 40 -2.07 -18.56 1.57
CA PHE A 40 -1.90 -18.40 0.15
C PHE A 40 -1.22 -17.06 -0.15
N ARG A 41 -0.04 -17.13 -0.78
CA ARG A 41 0.68 -15.95 -1.26
C ARG A 41 0.34 -15.71 -2.73
N MET A 42 -0.19 -14.52 -3.02
CA MET A 42 -0.57 -14.17 -4.40
C MET A 42 0.63 -13.90 -5.30
N HIS A 43 1.67 -13.29 -4.75
CA HIS A 43 2.83 -12.83 -5.51
C HIS A 43 4.17 -13.17 -4.82
N PRO A 44 4.45 -14.44 -4.54
CA PRO A 44 5.64 -14.84 -3.75
C PRO A 44 6.97 -14.55 -4.46
N ASP A 45 6.93 -14.19 -5.74
CA ASP A 45 8.09 -13.90 -6.57
C ASP A 45 8.30 -12.39 -6.81
N ILE A 46 7.46 -11.54 -6.20
CA ILE A 46 7.62 -10.09 -6.28
C ILE A 46 8.46 -9.58 -5.11
N ASN A 47 9.47 -8.81 -5.42
CA ASN A 47 10.32 -8.12 -4.46
C ASN A 47 9.84 -6.68 -4.29
N VAL A 48 9.37 -6.33 -3.12
CA VAL A 48 8.96 -4.96 -2.79
C VAL A 48 10.16 -4.20 -2.27
N LEU A 49 10.61 -3.20 -3.00
CA LEU A 49 11.78 -2.39 -2.68
C LEU A 49 11.37 -0.93 -2.44
N LYS A 50 11.83 -0.35 -1.35
CA LYS A 50 11.52 1.05 -1.02
C LYS A 50 12.72 1.94 -1.21
N ILE A 51 12.58 2.99 -2.02
CA ILE A 51 13.55 4.07 -2.18
C ILE A 51 13.22 5.18 -1.18
N GLY A 52 14.13 5.40 -0.24
CA GLY A 52 13.96 6.38 0.82
C GLY A 52 13.89 7.81 0.28
N GLY A 53 12.93 8.60 0.76
CA GLY A 53 12.83 10.01 0.39
C GLY A 53 14.06 10.80 0.84
N GLN A 54 14.29 10.88 2.14
CA GLN A 54 15.41 11.65 2.70
C GLN A 54 16.79 11.01 2.44
N SER A 55 16.86 9.69 2.53
CA SER A 55 18.14 8.97 2.43
C SER A 55 18.67 8.89 0.99
N ILE A 56 17.80 8.96 -0.01
CA ILE A 56 18.14 8.73 -1.41
C ILE A 56 17.62 9.86 -2.29
N MET A 57 16.31 10.06 -2.39
CA MET A 57 15.69 11.01 -3.31
C MET A 57 16.18 12.45 -3.09
N ASP A 58 16.20 12.91 -1.84
CA ASP A 58 16.60 14.28 -1.48
C ASP A 58 18.12 14.53 -1.65
N ARG A 59 18.89 13.47 -1.84
CA ARG A 59 20.35 13.58 -2.12
C ARG A 59 20.67 13.73 -3.61
N GLY A 60 19.65 13.63 -4.46
CA GLY A 60 19.75 13.86 -5.89
C GLY A 60 20.57 12.81 -6.65
N ALA A 61 21.14 13.23 -7.77
CA ALA A 61 21.75 12.34 -8.76
C ALA A 61 22.83 11.41 -8.19
N LYS A 62 23.69 11.93 -7.31
CA LYS A 62 24.80 11.13 -6.73
C LYS A 62 24.35 9.91 -5.96
N ALA A 63 23.21 9.99 -5.28
CA ALA A 63 22.68 8.89 -4.50
C ALA A 63 21.71 8.03 -5.31
N LEU A 64 20.92 8.66 -6.17
CA LEU A 64 19.84 7.99 -6.88
C LEU A 64 20.30 7.23 -8.11
N LEU A 65 21.07 7.85 -9.00
CA LEU A 65 21.40 7.25 -10.30
C LEU A 65 22.10 5.89 -10.18
N PRO A 66 23.10 5.69 -9.29
CA PRO A 66 23.73 4.39 -9.14
C PRO A 66 22.74 3.28 -8.69
N ILE A 67 21.73 3.64 -7.92
CA ILE A 67 20.68 2.69 -7.50
C ILE A 67 19.79 2.34 -8.69
N LEU A 68 19.44 3.32 -9.53
CA LEU A 68 18.64 3.08 -10.73
C LEU A 68 19.37 2.15 -11.70
N ASP A 69 20.69 2.31 -11.89
CA ASP A 69 21.49 1.44 -12.74
C ASP A 69 21.42 -0.02 -12.25
N VAL A 70 21.57 -0.26 -10.95
CA VAL A 70 21.43 -1.60 -10.36
C VAL A 70 20.01 -2.15 -10.54
N LEU A 71 18.99 -1.32 -10.39
CA LEU A 71 17.60 -1.75 -10.57
C LEU A 71 17.29 -2.12 -12.03
N ILE A 72 17.84 -1.39 -12.98
CA ILE A 72 17.73 -1.69 -14.41
C ILE A 72 18.33 -3.06 -14.74
N GLU A 73 19.48 -3.39 -14.17
CA GLU A 73 20.09 -4.71 -14.34
C GLU A 73 19.31 -5.83 -13.62
N ALA A 74 18.75 -5.51 -12.45
CA ALA A 74 18.05 -6.50 -11.62
C ALA A 74 16.66 -6.86 -12.16
N LYS A 75 15.95 -5.95 -12.83
CA LYS A 75 14.57 -6.16 -13.29
C LYS A 75 14.41 -7.31 -14.27
N ASP A 76 15.46 -7.64 -15.00
CA ASP A 76 15.41 -8.76 -15.96
C ASP A 76 15.49 -10.13 -15.28
N LYS A 77 15.95 -10.16 -14.03
CA LYS A 77 16.09 -11.38 -13.21
C LYS A 77 15.04 -11.48 -12.12
N HIS A 78 14.50 -10.35 -11.69
CA HIS A 78 13.62 -10.24 -10.54
C HIS A 78 12.38 -9.41 -10.88
N LYS A 79 11.22 -9.86 -10.46
CA LYS A 79 10.02 -9.02 -10.46
C LYS A 79 10.12 -8.05 -9.30
N ILE A 80 10.07 -6.77 -9.59
CA ILE A 80 10.30 -5.72 -8.62
C ILE A 80 9.11 -4.77 -8.61
N LEU A 81 8.62 -4.45 -7.41
CA LEU A 81 7.72 -3.33 -7.16
C LEU A 81 8.50 -2.28 -6.38
N LEU A 82 8.70 -1.11 -6.99
CA LEU A 82 9.36 0.01 -6.32
C LEU A 82 8.35 0.84 -5.53
N MET A 83 8.77 1.25 -4.34
CA MET A 83 8.00 2.20 -3.53
C MET A 83 8.86 3.40 -3.14
N THR A 84 8.23 4.54 -2.92
CA THR A 84 8.93 5.78 -2.59
C THR A 84 8.55 6.31 -1.21
N GLY A 85 9.48 6.99 -0.58
CA GLY A 85 9.23 7.81 0.62
C GLY A 85 9.06 9.29 0.28
N GLY A 86 8.41 10.05 1.17
CA GLY A 86 8.17 11.48 0.97
C GLY A 86 9.38 12.39 1.21
N GLY A 87 10.32 11.98 2.05
CA GLY A 87 11.54 12.73 2.34
C GLY A 87 11.32 14.02 3.14
N THR A 88 12.25 14.96 2.96
CA THR A 88 12.24 16.27 3.67
C THR A 88 11.04 17.12 3.29
N ARG A 89 10.60 17.05 2.05
CA ARG A 89 9.41 17.78 1.59
C ARG A 89 8.13 17.37 2.34
N ALA A 90 7.95 16.07 2.61
CA ALA A 90 6.81 15.62 3.41
C ALA A 90 6.88 16.15 4.84
N ARG A 91 8.07 16.20 5.44
CA ARG A 91 8.24 16.80 6.79
C ARG A 91 7.91 18.27 6.80
N HIS A 92 8.29 19.01 5.77
CA HIS A 92 7.94 20.42 5.64
C HIS A 92 6.42 20.61 5.55
N VAL A 93 5.76 19.79 4.73
CA VAL A 93 4.29 19.79 4.62
C VAL A 93 3.63 19.45 5.97
N TYR A 94 4.16 18.48 6.71
CA TYR A 94 3.66 18.13 8.04
C TYR A 94 3.79 19.30 9.03
N ASN A 95 4.92 20.00 9.04
CA ASN A 95 5.10 21.16 9.93
C ASN A 95 4.08 22.26 9.65
N ILE A 96 3.84 22.57 8.38
CA ILE A 96 2.82 23.55 7.98
C ILE A 96 1.42 23.07 8.42
N GLY A 97 1.10 21.82 8.16
CA GLY A 97 -0.22 21.27 8.49
C GLY A 97 -0.46 21.19 10.00
N VAL A 98 0.56 20.85 10.79
CA VAL A 98 0.50 20.87 12.27
C VAL A 98 0.26 22.30 12.77
N ASP A 99 0.99 23.29 12.25
CA ASP A 99 0.82 24.71 12.61
C ASP A 99 -0.59 25.22 12.27
N LEU A 100 -1.16 24.73 11.19
CA LEU A 100 -2.55 25.02 10.78
C LEU A 100 -3.61 24.20 11.53
N GLY A 101 -3.23 23.34 12.48
CA GLY A 101 -4.16 22.51 13.25
C GLY A 101 -4.84 21.41 12.46
N MET A 102 -4.23 20.94 11.38
CA MET A 102 -4.81 19.87 10.54
C MET A 102 -4.81 18.53 11.28
N PRO A 103 -5.88 17.72 11.13
CA PRO A 103 -5.93 16.36 11.68
C PRO A 103 -4.85 15.44 11.08
N THR A 104 -4.37 14.51 11.89
CA THR A 104 -3.32 13.55 11.52
C THR A 104 -3.62 12.78 10.21
N GLY A 105 -4.86 12.36 9.99
CA GLY A 105 -5.26 11.71 8.75
C GLY A 105 -5.14 12.59 7.50
N VAL A 106 -5.34 13.91 7.65
CA VAL A 106 -5.09 14.88 6.56
C VAL A 106 -3.60 15.02 6.31
N LEU A 107 -2.79 15.09 7.36
CA LEU A 107 -1.32 15.14 7.25
C LEU A 107 -0.79 13.90 6.53
N SER A 108 -1.30 12.71 6.86
CA SER A 108 -0.96 11.46 6.18
C SER A 108 -1.20 11.57 4.68
N LYS A 109 -2.39 12.03 4.27
CA LYS A 109 -2.72 12.23 2.84
C LYS A 109 -1.82 13.27 2.15
N LEU A 110 -1.45 14.32 2.84
CA LEU A 110 -0.54 15.33 2.28
C LEU A 110 0.87 14.76 2.07
N GLY A 111 1.38 14.01 3.04
CA GLY A 111 2.66 13.31 2.93
C GLY A 111 2.66 12.25 1.83
N ASP A 112 1.52 11.58 1.64
CA ASP A 112 1.30 10.67 0.53
C ASP A 112 1.50 11.34 -0.83
N LYS A 113 0.93 12.51 -1.04
CA LYS A 113 1.10 13.26 -2.29
C LYS A 113 2.56 13.59 -2.60
N VAL A 114 3.37 13.83 -1.56
CA VAL A 114 4.81 14.03 -1.73
C VAL A 114 5.51 12.73 -2.13
N SER A 115 5.15 11.62 -1.50
CA SER A 115 5.65 10.29 -1.89
C SER A 115 5.25 9.95 -3.33
N TRP A 116 4.03 10.28 -3.73
CA TRP A 116 3.55 10.13 -5.10
C TRP A 116 4.34 10.94 -6.13
N GLN A 117 4.72 12.18 -5.79
CA GLN A 117 5.61 12.99 -6.63
C GLN A 117 6.97 12.31 -6.82
N ASN A 118 7.52 11.69 -5.77
CA ASN A 118 8.76 10.93 -5.90
C ASN A 118 8.61 9.70 -6.80
N ALA A 119 7.47 9.00 -6.73
CA ALA A 119 7.16 7.89 -7.63
C ALA A 119 7.09 8.37 -9.09
N GLU A 120 6.49 9.53 -9.34
CA GLU A 120 6.45 10.16 -10.67
C GLU A 120 7.86 10.42 -11.21
N MET A 121 8.73 11.04 -10.40
CA MET A 121 10.11 11.29 -10.80
C MET A 121 10.86 10.01 -11.17
N LEU A 122 10.68 8.94 -10.39
CA LEU A 122 11.29 7.64 -10.70
C LEU A 122 10.72 7.04 -11.99
N ALA A 123 9.41 7.12 -12.20
CA ALA A 123 8.78 6.62 -13.42
C ALA A 123 9.32 7.35 -14.67
N VAL A 124 9.51 8.67 -14.58
CA VAL A 124 10.10 9.46 -15.68
C VAL A 124 11.56 9.04 -15.92
N LEU A 125 12.38 8.93 -14.87
CA LEU A 125 13.78 8.53 -14.99
C LEU A 125 13.93 7.11 -15.57
N LEU A 126 13.04 6.21 -15.20
CA LEU A 126 13.05 4.81 -15.63
C LEU A 126 12.16 4.53 -16.86
N SER A 127 11.58 5.55 -17.49
CA SER A 127 10.62 5.37 -18.59
C SER A 127 11.16 4.53 -19.76
N LYS A 128 12.43 4.73 -20.13
CA LYS A 128 13.12 3.95 -21.19
C LYS A 128 13.34 2.48 -20.79
N HIS A 129 13.24 2.16 -19.52
CA HIS A 129 13.47 0.84 -18.95
C HIS A 129 12.17 0.18 -18.45
N GLY A 130 11.03 0.70 -18.88
CA GLY A 130 9.73 0.17 -18.51
C GLY A 130 9.22 0.64 -17.16
N GLY A 131 9.76 1.73 -16.60
CA GLY A 131 9.24 2.35 -15.39
C GLY A 131 7.81 2.84 -15.59
N VAL A 132 6.87 2.33 -14.79
CA VAL A 132 5.45 2.69 -14.86
C VAL A 132 4.91 2.99 -13.48
N LYS A 133 4.26 4.15 -13.36
CA LYS A 133 3.64 4.54 -12.10
C LYS A 133 2.28 3.85 -11.93
N ILE A 134 2.08 3.21 -10.79
CA ILE A 134 0.81 2.57 -10.43
C ILE A 134 0.30 3.11 -9.10
N GLY A 135 -1.02 3.27 -9.00
CA GLY A 135 -1.69 3.72 -7.78
C GLY A 135 -2.29 2.55 -7.00
N HIS A 136 -2.39 2.69 -5.68
CA HIS A 136 -2.97 1.66 -4.83
C HIS A 136 -4.47 1.43 -5.10
N GLY A 137 -5.20 2.49 -5.45
CA GLY A 137 -6.64 2.42 -5.70
C GLY A 137 -7.02 2.18 -7.16
N ASP A 138 -6.07 2.40 -8.08
CA ASP A 138 -6.41 2.47 -9.50
C ASP A 138 -5.92 1.26 -10.29
N ASN A 139 -4.68 0.85 -10.08
CA ASN A 139 -4.05 -0.19 -10.92
C ASN A 139 -3.16 -1.19 -10.17
N LEU A 140 -3.21 -1.24 -8.86
CA LEU A 140 -2.45 -2.24 -8.11
C LEU A 140 -2.88 -3.67 -8.48
N GLU A 141 -4.15 -3.87 -8.80
CA GLU A 141 -4.69 -5.14 -9.27
C GLU A 141 -4.06 -5.61 -10.59
N GLN A 142 -3.50 -4.68 -11.37
CA GLN A 142 -2.80 -4.97 -12.62
C GLN A 142 -1.31 -5.29 -12.43
N LEU A 143 -0.83 -5.34 -11.18
CA LEU A 143 0.59 -5.55 -10.86
C LEU A 143 1.17 -6.79 -11.55
N THR A 144 0.43 -7.90 -11.52
CA THR A 144 0.83 -9.15 -12.19
C THR A 144 1.06 -8.96 -13.68
N MET A 145 0.18 -8.21 -14.33
CA MET A 145 0.28 -7.92 -15.76
C MET A 145 1.53 -7.08 -16.07
N PHE A 146 1.75 -6.00 -15.31
CA PHE A 146 2.94 -5.16 -15.50
C PHE A 146 4.23 -5.94 -15.31
N CYS A 147 4.32 -6.77 -14.27
CA CYS A 147 5.48 -7.61 -14.04
C CYS A 147 5.70 -8.66 -15.14
N LYS A 148 4.63 -9.28 -15.67
CA LYS A 148 4.74 -10.24 -16.76
C LYS A 148 5.17 -9.62 -18.09
N LEU A 149 4.80 -8.36 -18.32
CA LEU A 149 5.19 -7.60 -19.51
C LEU A 149 6.62 -7.00 -19.40
N GLY A 150 7.33 -7.27 -18.31
CA GLY A 150 8.70 -6.78 -18.09
C GLY A 150 8.77 -5.30 -17.69
N TYR A 151 7.66 -4.70 -17.28
CA TYR A 151 7.65 -3.37 -16.70
C TYR A 151 8.21 -3.37 -15.28
N LEU A 152 8.61 -2.18 -14.83
CA LEU A 152 9.04 -1.89 -13.48
C LEU A 152 7.99 -1.02 -12.80
N PRO A 153 7.02 -1.60 -12.11
CA PRO A 153 5.97 -0.86 -11.42
C PRO A 153 6.54 -0.01 -10.28
N ILE A 154 6.07 1.22 -10.15
CA ILE A 154 6.51 2.20 -9.15
C ILE A 154 5.29 2.78 -8.46
N THR A 155 5.27 2.70 -7.12
CA THR A 155 4.17 3.22 -6.32
C THR A 155 4.68 4.04 -5.13
N TYR A 156 3.78 4.52 -4.31
CA TYR A 156 4.09 5.34 -3.15
C TYR A 156 3.99 4.54 -1.84
N GLY A 157 4.67 5.03 -0.82
CA GLY A 157 4.94 4.26 0.40
C GLY A 157 3.85 4.29 1.46
N ILE A 158 2.68 4.88 1.22
CA ILE A 158 1.59 4.82 2.20
C ILE A 158 0.85 3.49 2.09
N PRO A 159 0.43 2.90 3.22
CA PRO A 159 -0.33 1.67 3.19
C PRO A 159 -1.57 1.79 2.30
N PRO A 160 -1.88 0.79 1.48
CA PRO A 160 -2.99 0.84 0.53
C PRO A 160 -4.35 1.08 1.20
N TYR A 161 -4.48 0.76 2.46
CA TYR A 161 -5.72 0.90 3.23
C TYR A 161 -5.76 2.12 4.14
N GLY A 162 -4.82 3.02 4.06
CA GLY A 162 -4.81 4.43 4.43
C GLY A 162 -5.41 4.95 5.75
N PHE A 163 -5.85 4.10 6.67
CA PHE A 163 -6.72 4.53 7.77
C PHE A 163 -6.24 4.08 9.16
N PHE A 164 -4.95 3.87 9.31
CA PHE A 164 -4.39 3.46 10.60
C PHE A 164 -3.97 4.64 11.47
N GLU A 165 -4.30 5.85 11.03
CA GLU A 165 -4.00 7.05 11.80
C GLU A 165 -5.14 7.31 12.79
N HIS A 166 -4.79 7.62 14.02
CA HIS A 166 -5.78 8.02 15.01
C HIS A 166 -6.60 9.20 14.50
N PRO A 167 -7.91 9.08 14.33
CA PRO A 167 -8.70 10.08 13.61
C PRO A 167 -8.86 11.39 14.35
N ALA A 168 -8.51 11.48 15.62
CA ALA A 168 -8.82 12.63 16.46
C ALA A 168 -7.59 13.33 17.07
N GLU A 169 -6.39 12.91 16.81
CA GLU A 169 -5.21 13.59 17.35
C GLU A 169 -4.84 14.80 16.48
N HIS A 170 -5.11 15.98 17.01
CA HIS A 170 -4.66 17.22 16.38
C HIS A 170 -3.17 17.44 16.65
N GLY A 171 -2.45 17.89 15.65
CA GLY A 171 -1.05 18.27 15.78
C GLY A 171 -0.06 17.12 15.86
N SER A 172 -0.47 15.90 15.60
CA SER A 172 0.43 14.74 15.58
C SER A 172 0.88 14.42 14.18
N ILE A 173 2.18 14.19 14.01
CA ILE A 173 2.73 13.65 12.77
C ILE A 173 2.28 12.21 12.64
N PRO A 174 1.85 11.75 11.43
CA PRO A 174 1.41 10.38 11.21
C PRO A 174 2.42 9.36 11.72
N PRO A 175 2.02 8.39 12.58
CA PRO A 175 2.91 7.38 13.14
C PRO A 175 3.39 6.39 12.08
N HIS A 176 2.54 6.06 11.11
CA HIS A 176 2.86 5.14 10.03
C HIS A 176 3.72 5.81 8.95
N ARG A 177 4.93 5.31 8.83
CA ARG A 177 5.89 5.80 7.83
C ARG A 177 5.88 4.92 6.60
N THR A 178 6.49 5.42 5.53
CA THR A 178 6.56 4.72 4.24
C THR A 178 7.31 3.38 4.29
N ASP A 179 8.13 3.13 5.31
CA ASP A 179 8.74 1.81 5.55
C ASP A 179 7.68 0.80 6.01
N CYS A 180 6.85 1.20 6.95
CA CYS A 180 5.70 0.40 7.38
C CYS A 180 4.73 0.17 6.21
N GLY A 181 4.48 1.21 5.40
CA GLY A 181 3.65 1.09 4.21
C GLY A 181 4.17 0.07 3.20
N ALA A 182 5.47 0.04 2.97
CA ALA A 182 6.09 -0.94 2.09
C ALA A 182 5.93 -2.39 2.62
N PHE A 183 6.13 -2.57 3.92
CA PHE A 183 5.91 -3.86 4.57
C PHE A 183 4.46 -4.32 4.47
N LEU A 184 3.51 -3.46 4.84
CA LEU A 184 2.09 -3.78 4.78
C LEU A 184 1.61 -4.05 3.35
N LEU A 185 2.15 -3.34 2.35
CA LEU A 185 1.83 -3.64 0.96
C LEU A 185 2.36 -5.01 0.56
N ALA A 186 3.60 -5.34 0.90
CA ALA A 186 4.18 -6.64 0.63
C ALA A 186 3.35 -7.78 1.25
N GLU A 187 2.93 -7.63 2.50
CA GLU A 187 2.03 -8.56 3.20
C GLU A 187 0.70 -8.72 2.46
N ASN A 188 0.08 -7.61 2.08
CA ASN A 188 -1.24 -7.62 1.42
C ASN A 188 -1.24 -8.29 0.05
N ILE A 189 -0.17 -8.11 -0.72
CA ILE A 189 -0.04 -8.75 -2.04
C ILE A 189 0.55 -10.16 -1.94
N GLY A 190 0.93 -10.60 -0.75
CA GLY A 190 1.56 -11.91 -0.53
C GLY A 190 2.89 -12.04 -1.28
N ALA A 191 3.73 -11.00 -1.16
CA ALA A 191 5.07 -10.95 -1.74
C ALA A 191 6.11 -11.68 -0.87
#